data_4ef7847b5927fb24cc1f911fadd09806
#
_entry.id   4ef7847b5927fb24cc1f911fadd09806
#
_cell.length_a   1.000
_cell.length_b   1.000
_cell.length_c   1.000
_cell.angle_alpha   90.00
_cell.angle_beta   90.00
_cell.angle_gamma   90.00
#
_symmetry.space_group_name_H-M   'P 1'
#
loop_
_entity.id
_entity.type
_entity.pdbx_description
1 polymer ?
#
loop_
_entity_poly.entity_id
_entity_poly.type
_entity_poly.pdbx_seq_one_letter_code
_entity_poly.pdbx_strand_id
1 'polypeptide(L)'
;MGDILSQEEIDNLLKGLTDGSVDVDDIKNQDDRQVKNYDFKRPAKFSKEHLRTLELIFEHYGRLLSTNLPVYLRKNVQVNVVSSETVTFNEFTNALSNPVVLGIVNFQPLTGNILIDLGANVGYSFIDRMLGGPGLPLEKVRDFSEIEMNILYKLVTISSQLLREPWRNVLEVEPVLERIETNTQFAQIIAPNEMIAIVTLNIKMGEVEGFLNICIPYMTIEPIIDNLNTKFWFTSMVNSDSDDHRLDIENLLRKVDVPVKAVLGKSQIAVSDFLGLQVGDIIRLERRVDNELDVYVGMYKKFSAVPGTDHDRYAVRVTSVFRDDDDQSEENAAAGE
;
A
#
# COMPACT_ATOMS: atom_id res chain seq x y z
N MET A 1 13.04 -26.06 -18.80
CA MET A 1 13.54 -27.44 -19.05
C MET A 1 14.70 -27.58 -18.11
N GLY A 2 14.54 -28.39 -17.04
CA GLY A 2 15.65 -28.69 -16.15
C GLY A 2 16.66 -29.54 -16.91
N ASP A 3 17.91 -29.08 -16.97
CA ASP A 3 18.98 -29.86 -17.53
C ASP A 3 19.13 -31.16 -16.71
N ILE A 4 18.89 -32.28 -17.36
CA ILE A 4 19.12 -33.60 -16.78
C ILE A 4 20.64 -33.81 -16.74
N LEU A 5 21.19 -33.79 -15.52
CA LEU A 5 22.61 -34.05 -15.28
C LEU A 5 23.06 -35.31 -16.01
N SER A 6 24.20 -35.26 -16.69
CA SER A 6 24.78 -36.39 -17.36
C SER A 6 25.28 -37.44 -16.34
N GLN A 7 25.35 -38.68 -16.74
CA GLN A 7 25.78 -39.79 -15.87
C GLN A 7 27.21 -39.57 -15.31
N GLU A 8 28.07 -38.90 -16.09
CA GLU A 8 29.45 -38.56 -15.67
C GLU A 8 29.46 -37.44 -14.61
N GLU A 9 28.51 -36.48 -14.67
CA GLU A 9 28.38 -35.44 -13.65
C GLU A 9 27.85 -36.01 -12.32
N ILE A 10 26.91 -36.97 -12.39
CA ILE A 10 26.39 -37.69 -11.21
C ILE A 10 27.51 -38.49 -10.54
N ASP A 11 28.35 -39.22 -11.32
CA ASP A 11 29.47 -40.01 -10.80
C ASP A 11 30.57 -39.10 -10.19
N ASN A 12 30.82 -37.93 -10.76
CA ASN A 12 31.78 -36.97 -10.23
C ASN A 12 31.26 -36.31 -8.93
N LEU A 13 29.96 -36.02 -8.83
CA LEU A 13 29.34 -35.52 -7.59
C LEU A 13 29.38 -36.56 -6.47
N LEU A 14 29.11 -37.83 -6.80
CA LEU A 14 29.18 -38.92 -5.83
C LEU A 14 30.63 -39.18 -5.34
N LYS A 15 31.62 -39.03 -6.20
CA LYS A 15 33.04 -39.11 -5.81
C LYS A 15 33.44 -37.94 -4.91
N GLY A 16 33.04 -36.71 -5.24
CA GLY A 16 33.29 -35.52 -4.44
C GLY A 16 32.66 -35.58 -3.04
N LEU A 17 31.49 -36.20 -2.91
CA LEU A 17 30.81 -36.46 -1.63
C LEU A 17 31.51 -37.52 -0.79
N THR A 18 32.10 -38.57 -1.43
CA THR A 18 32.79 -39.66 -0.73
C THR A 18 34.18 -39.22 -0.25
N ASP A 19 34.84 -38.34 -0.98
CA ASP A 19 36.17 -37.82 -0.64
C ASP A 19 36.15 -36.60 0.29
N GLY A 20 34.95 -36.12 0.69
CA GLY A 20 34.75 -34.97 1.62
C GLY A 20 35.26 -33.65 1.07
N SER A 21 35.43 -33.53 -0.25
CA SER A 21 35.94 -32.31 -0.89
C SER A 21 34.84 -31.32 -1.32
N VAL A 22 33.56 -31.68 -1.15
CA VAL A 22 32.41 -30.86 -1.49
C VAL A 22 31.52 -30.73 -0.27
N ASP A 23 31.41 -29.49 0.25
CA ASP A 23 30.55 -29.19 1.38
C ASP A 23 29.10 -29.10 0.90
N VAL A 24 28.20 -29.86 1.52
CA VAL A 24 26.78 -29.95 1.15
C VAL A 24 26.08 -28.61 1.32
N ASP A 25 26.60 -27.75 2.20
CA ASP A 25 26.07 -26.38 2.44
C ASP A 25 26.43 -25.39 1.32
N ASP A 26 27.54 -25.63 0.58
CA ASP A 26 27.90 -24.83 -0.59
C ASP A 26 27.03 -25.14 -1.82
N ILE A 27 26.54 -26.35 -1.96
CA ILE A 27 25.65 -26.76 -3.06
C ILE A 27 24.25 -26.19 -2.84
N LYS A 28 23.74 -26.13 -1.58
CA LYS A 28 22.47 -25.51 -1.25
C LYS A 28 22.45 -24.01 -1.45
N ASN A 29 23.59 -23.35 -1.30
CA ASN A 29 23.71 -21.91 -1.49
C ASN A 29 23.88 -21.46 -2.95
N GLN A 30 24.16 -22.37 -3.89
CA GLN A 30 24.27 -22.08 -5.33
C GLN A 30 22.92 -22.11 -6.06
N ASP A 31 21.94 -22.88 -5.56
CA ASP A 31 20.62 -23.00 -6.22
C ASP A 31 19.68 -21.78 -5.99
N ASP A 32 19.97 -20.93 -5.01
CA ASP A 32 19.08 -19.78 -4.67
C ASP A 32 19.43 -18.46 -5.39
N ARG A 33 20.42 -18.45 -6.29
CA ARG A 33 20.77 -17.27 -7.07
C ARG A 33 20.52 -17.46 -8.56
N GLN A 34 19.29 -17.69 -8.95
CA GLN A 34 18.90 -17.46 -10.35
C GLN A 34 19.02 -15.97 -10.67
N VAL A 35 20.15 -15.57 -11.21
CA VAL A 35 20.36 -14.24 -11.76
C VAL A 35 19.49 -14.13 -13.01
N LYS A 36 18.26 -13.60 -12.85
CA LYS A 36 17.42 -13.25 -14.00
C LYS A 36 18.05 -12.05 -14.69
N ASN A 37 18.29 -12.15 -15.99
CA ASN A 37 18.74 -11.01 -16.81
C ASN A 37 17.69 -9.90 -16.74
N TYR A 38 18.07 -8.72 -16.26
CA TYR A 38 17.19 -7.57 -16.20
C TYR A 38 17.06 -6.95 -17.60
N ASP A 39 15.86 -6.93 -18.15
CA ASP A 39 15.57 -6.29 -19.43
C ASP A 39 15.32 -4.78 -19.22
N PHE A 40 16.31 -3.95 -19.51
CA PHE A 40 16.22 -2.49 -19.41
C PHE A 40 15.19 -1.87 -20.37
N LYS A 41 14.72 -2.59 -21.38
CA LYS A 41 13.65 -2.13 -22.28
C LYS A 41 12.27 -2.25 -21.65
N ARG A 42 12.12 -3.09 -20.61
CA ARG A 42 10.89 -3.34 -19.85
C ARG A 42 11.19 -3.19 -18.36
N PRO A 43 11.28 -1.95 -17.84
CA PRO A 43 11.56 -1.75 -16.44
C PRO A 43 10.45 -2.36 -15.58
N ALA A 44 10.83 -3.03 -14.50
CA ALA A 44 9.86 -3.56 -13.54
C ALA A 44 9.12 -2.38 -12.89
N LYS A 45 7.82 -2.25 -13.17
CA LYS A 45 6.96 -1.22 -12.58
C LYS A 45 6.67 -1.47 -11.10
N PHE A 46 6.67 -2.73 -10.69
CA PHE A 46 6.49 -3.13 -9.28
C PHE A 46 7.84 -3.34 -8.59
N SER A 47 8.03 -2.72 -7.44
CA SER A 47 9.17 -3.00 -6.57
C SER A 47 8.94 -4.28 -5.75
N LYS A 48 10.02 -4.85 -5.19
CA LYS A 48 9.90 -6.00 -4.25
C LYS A 48 9.08 -5.65 -3.02
N GLU A 49 9.11 -4.40 -2.57
CA GLU A 49 8.31 -3.92 -1.43
C GLU A 49 6.82 -3.92 -1.77
N HIS A 50 6.44 -3.47 -2.97
CA HIS A 50 5.05 -3.50 -3.42
C HIS A 50 4.52 -4.94 -3.46
N LEU A 51 5.28 -5.89 -4.02
CA LEU A 51 4.88 -7.30 -4.06
C LEU A 51 4.72 -7.88 -2.66
N ARG A 52 5.64 -7.55 -1.73
CA ARG A 52 5.53 -8.01 -0.35
C ARG A 52 4.31 -7.44 0.37
N THR A 53 3.96 -6.17 0.11
CA THR A 53 2.74 -5.57 0.67
C THR A 53 1.50 -6.24 0.10
N LEU A 54 1.48 -6.54 -1.21
CA LEU A 54 0.40 -7.31 -1.83
C LEU A 54 0.28 -8.71 -1.20
N GLU A 55 1.40 -9.42 -0.95
CA GLU A 55 1.37 -10.70 -0.24
C GLU A 55 0.65 -10.59 1.11
N LEU A 56 0.99 -9.59 1.93
CA LEU A 56 0.34 -9.38 3.24
C LEU A 56 -1.17 -9.10 3.10
N ILE A 57 -1.58 -8.29 2.12
CA ILE A 57 -2.99 -8.02 1.82
C ILE A 57 -3.69 -9.33 1.47
N PHE A 58 -3.09 -10.13 0.59
CA PHE A 58 -3.70 -11.38 0.13
C PHE A 58 -3.58 -12.54 1.12
N GLU A 59 -2.64 -12.52 2.06
CA GLU A 59 -2.67 -13.40 3.23
C GLU A 59 -3.91 -13.13 4.10
N HIS A 60 -4.23 -11.85 4.33
CA HIS A 60 -5.48 -11.50 5.02
C HIS A 60 -6.70 -11.95 4.23
N TYR A 61 -6.71 -11.71 2.91
CA TYR A 61 -7.77 -12.17 2.02
C TYR A 61 -7.94 -13.70 2.07
N GLY A 62 -6.85 -14.46 2.04
CA GLY A 62 -6.85 -15.92 2.16
C GLY A 62 -7.49 -16.40 3.46
N ARG A 63 -7.23 -15.72 4.59
CA ARG A 63 -7.90 -16.02 5.87
C ARG A 63 -9.41 -15.76 5.80
N LEU A 64 -9.83 -14.65 5.18
CA LEU A 64 -11.25 -14.35 5.00
C LEU A 64 -11.94 -15.36 4.10
N LEU A 65 -11.32 -15.77 2.98
CA LEU A 65 -11.82 -16.84 2.14
C LEU A 65 -11.95 -18.17 2.90
N SER A 66 -10.94 -18.53 3.69
CA SER A 66 -10.93 -19.75 4.50
C SER A 66 -12.05 -19.77 5.55
N THR A 67 -12.49 -18.60 6.01
CA THR A 67 -13.58 -18.47 6.98
C THR A 67 -14.96 -18.43 6.31
N ASN A 68 -15.08 -17.75 5.17
CA ASN A 68 -16.37 -17.48 4.54
C ASN A 68 -16.80 -18.57 3.55
N LEU A 69 -15.88 -19.13 2.74
CA LEU A 69 -16.24 -20.17 1.75
C LEU A 69 -16.88 -21.41 2.37
N PRO A 70 -16.43 -21.92 3.54
CA PRO A 70 -17.06 -23.06 4.21
C PRO A 70 -18.56 -22.91 4.50
N VAL A 71 -19.05 -21.69 4.69
CA VAL A 71 -20.47 -21.40 4.91
C VAL A 71 -21.32 -21.84 3.72
N TYR A 72 -20.80 -21.63 2.51
CA TYR A 72 -21.48 -21.95 1.26
C TYR A 72 -21.21 -23.38 0.80
N LEU A 73 -19.94 -23.82 0.93
CA LEU A 73 -19.48 -25.11 0.43
C LEU A 73 -19.70 -26.27 1.43
N ARG A 74 -20.05 -25.94 2.69
CA ARG A 74 -20.25 -26.91 3.78
C ARG A 74 -19.08 -27.90 3.92
N LYS A 75 -17.88 -27.44 3.68
CA LYS A 75 -16.64 -28.18 3.80
C LYS A 75 -15.52 -27.22 4.17
N ASN A 76 -14.54 -27.69 4.94
CA ASN A 76 -13.39 -26.86 5.30
C ASN A 76 -12.58 -26.50 4.05
N VAL A 77 -12.25 -25.22 3.92
CA VAL A 77 -11.44 -24.68 2.83
C VAL A 77 -10.26 -23.96 3.46
N GLN A 78 -9.06 -24.28 2.98
CA GLN A 78 -7.83 -23.60 3.37
C GLN A 78 -7.30 -22.83 2.17
N VAL A 79 -6.96 -21.56 2.38
CA VAL A 79 -6.43 -20.68 1.33
C VAL A 79 -5.17 -20.02 1.87
N ASN A 80 -4.04 -20.23 1.18
CA ASN A 80 -2.76 -19.68 1.56
C ASN A 80 -2.09 -19.04 0.34
N VAL A 81 -1.37 -17.94 0.53
CA VAL A 81 -0.53 -17.33 -0.51
C VAL A 81 0.66 -18.22 -0.77
N VAL A 82 0.97 -18.48 -2.05
CA VAL A 82 2.10 -19.27 -2.50
C VAL A 82 3.23 -18.39 -3.02
N SER A 83 2.87 -17.43 -3.88
CA SER A 83 3.85 -16.55 -4.52
C SER A 83 3.20 -15.23 -4.96
N SER A 84 4.04 -14.21 -5.10
CA SER A 84 3.71 -12.98 -5.81
C SER A 84 4.80 -12.70 -6.84
N GLU A 85 4.41 -12.42 -8.05
CA GLU A 85 5.33 -12.15 -9.14
C GLU A 85 4.78 -11.10 -10.11
N THR A 86 5.67 -10.56 -10.93
CA THR A 86 5.31 -9.59 -11.96
C THR A 86 5.59 -10.18 -13.32
N VAL A 87 4.57 -10.18 -14.17
CA VAL A 87 4.63 -10.66 -15.56
C VAL A 87 3.90 -9.69 -16.48
N THR A 88 3.98 -9.91 -17.79
CA THR A 88 3.12 -9.21 -18.74
C THR A 88 1.75 -9.88 -18.81
N PHE A 89 0.72 -9.10 -19.15
CA PHE A 89 -0.64 -9.65 -19.32
C PHE A 89 -0.68 -10.76 -20.37
N ASN A 90 0.11 -10.65 -21.43
CA ASN A 90 0.24 -11.69 -22.46
C ASN A 90 0.84 -13.00 -21.92
N GLU A 91 1.86 -12.92 -21.06
CA GLU A 91 2.44 -14.12 -20.41
C GLU A 91 1.40 -14.79 -19.52
N PHE A 92 0.65 -14.02 -18.74
CA PHE A 92 -0.43 -14.53 -17.89
C PHE A 92 -1.50 -15.24 -18.71
N THR A 93 -2.05 -14.58 -19.76
CA THR A 93 -3.13 -15.18 -20.58
C THR A 93 -2.68 -16.43 -21.32
N ASN A 94 -1.42 -16.51 -21.74
CA ASN A 94 -0.86 -17.69 -22.39
C ASN A 94 -0.60 -18.85 -21.41
N ALA A 95 -0.45 -18.58 -20.12
CA ALA A 95 -0.26 -19.61 -19.09
C ALA A 95 -1.60 -20.23 -18.65
N LEU A 96 -2.74 -19.56 -18.90
CA LEU A 96 -4.05 -20.07 -18.52
C LEU A 96 -4.51 -21.21 -19.44
N SER A 97 -5.08 -22.24 -18.85
CA SER A 97 -5.71 -23.36 -19.59
C SER A 97 -7.20 -23.09 -19.79
N ASN A 98 -7.72 -23.44 -20.98
CA ASN A 98 -9.17 -23.43 -21.21
C ASN A 98 -9.81 -24.77 -20.83
N PRO A 99 -11.03 -24.73 -20.22
CA PRO A 99 -11.79 -23.58 -19.78
C PRO A 99 -11.19 -22.92 -18.54
N VAL A 100 -11.33 -21.60 -18.44
CA VAL A 100 -10.91 -20.78 -17.31
C VAL A 100 -12.15 -20.20 -16.62
N VAL A 101 -12.04 -19.84 -15.34
CA VAL A 101 -13.06 -19.03 -14.65
C VAL A 101 -12.40 -17.70 -14.28
N LEU A 102 -12.54 -16.74 -15.18
CA LEU A 102 -11.90 -15.43 -15.05
C LEU A 102 -12.94 -14.37 -14.67
N GLY A 103 -12.99 -14.01 -13.40
CA GLY A 103 -13.82 -12.93 -12.89
C GLY A 103 -13.17 -11.56 -13.13
N ILE A 104 -13.92 -10.67 -13.79
CA ILE A 104 -13.49 -9.29 -14.02
C ILE A 104 -14.15 -8.42 -12.96
N VAL A 105 -13.34 -7.81 -12.10
CA VAL A 105 -13.79 -7.08 -10.93
C VAL A 105 -13.40 -5.62 -11.08
N ASN A 106 -14.39 -4.74 -11.12
CA ASN A 106 -14.18 -3.30 -11.04
C ASN A 106 -13.77 -2.91 -9.61
N PHE A 107 -12.72 -2.11 -9.49
CA PHE A 107 -12.07 -1.85 -8.20
C PHE A 107 -12.22 -0.39 -7.78
N GLN A 108 -13.48 0.06 -7.62
CA GLN A 108 -13.79 1.45 -7.26
C GLN A 108 -13.18 1.85 -5.90
N PRO A 109 -12.70 3.10 -5.72
CA PRO A 109 -12.75 4.25 -6.63
C PRO A 109 -11.64 4.29 -7.69
N LEU A 110 -10.78 3.26 -7.76
CA LEU A 110 -9.72 3.18 -8.76
C LEU A 110 -10.31 2.98 -10.17
N THR A 111 -9.66 3.58 -11.15
CA THR A 111 -10.02 3.38 -12.55
C THR A 111 -9.33 2.13 -13.07
N GLY A 112 -10.12 1.11 -13.41
CA GLY A 112 -9.62 -0.14 -13.96
C GLY A 112 -10.16 -1.37 -13.25
N ASN A 113 -9.83 -2.53 -13.79
CA ASN A 113 -10.33 -3.82 -13.32
C ASN A 113 -9.15 -4.66 -12.82
N ILE A 114 -9.42 -5.47 -11.82
CA ILE A 114 -8.57 -6.59 -11.43
C ILE A 114 -9.21 -7.89 -11.91
N LEU A 115 -8.42 -8.93 -12.06
CA LEU A 115 -8.89 -10.22 -12.51
C LEU A 115 -8.73 -11.25 -11.41
N ILE A 116 -9.74 -12.09 -11.26
CA ILE A 116 -9.74 -13.24 -10.35
C ILE A 116 -9.83 -14.49 -11.23
N ASP A 117 -8.75 -15.25 -11.31
CA ASP A 117 -8.71 -16.51 -12.03
C ASP A 117 -8.84 -17.67 -11.05
N LEU A 118 -9.89 -18.43 -11.20
CA LEU A 118 -10.13 -19.64 -10.44
C LEU A 118 -9.91 -20.88 -11.35
N GLY A 119 -8.98 -21.73 -10.95
CA GLY A 119 -8.69 -22.96 -11.68
C GLY A 119 -9.95 -23.81 -11.90
N ALA A 120 -10.17 -24.30 -13.13
CA ALA A 120 -11.38 -25.00 -13.52
C ALA A 120 -11.74 -26.17 -12.59
N ASN A 121 -10.76 -26.97 -12.16
CA ASN A 121 -10.97 -28.10 -11.24
C ASN A 121 -11.57 -27.67 -9.90
N VAL A 122 -11.09 -26.55 -9.36
CA VAL A 122 -11.63 -25.96 -8.12
C VAL A 122 -13.05 -25.45 -8.39
N GLY A 123 -13.27 -24.79 -9.53
CA GLY A 123 -14.58 -24.31 -9.95
C GLY A 123 -15.63 -25.43 -9.99
N TYR A 124 -15.31 -26.55 -10.64
CA TYR A 124 -16.22 -27.71 -10.66
C TYR A 124 -16.49 -28.30 -9.29
N SER A 125 -15.46 -28.40 -8.45
CA SER A 125 -15.60 -28.93 -7.10
C SER A 125 -16.46 -28.01 -6.22
N PHE A 126 -16.38 -26.69 -6.44
CA PHE A 126 -17.21 -25.72 -5.76
C PHE A 126 -18.69 -25.84 -6.22
N ILE A 127 -18.91 -26.00 -7.51
CA ILE A 127 -20.27 -26.21 -8.07
C ILE A 127 -20.86 -27.49 -7.48
N ASP A 128 -20.12 -28.60 -7.50
CA ASP A 128 -20.58 -29.88 -6.98
C ASP A 128 -20.97 -29.76 -5.50
N ARG A 129 -20.15 -29.08 -4.69
CA ARG A 129 -20.46 -28.81 -3.27
C ARG A 129 -21.69 -27.94 -3.08
N MET A 130 -21.86 -26.91 -3.89
CA MET A 130 -23.04 -26.04 -3.83
C MET A 130 -24.33 -26.80 -4.18
N LEU A 131 -24.24 -27.79 -5.05
CA LEU A 131 -25.35 -28.68 -5.42
C LEU A 131 -25.56 -29.85 -4.44
N GLY A 132 -24.68 -30.00 -3.44
CA GLY A 132 -24.80 -31.02 -2.38
C GLY A 132 -23.98 -32.27 -2.66
N GLY A 133 -23.14 -32.30 -3.69
CA GLY A 133 -22.25 -33.40 -4.02
C GLY A 133 -21.03 -33.50 -3.08
N PRO A 134 -20.16 -34.50 -3.25
CA PRO A 134 -18.97 -34.73 -2.43
C PRO A 134 -17.85 -33.72 -2.64
N GLY A 135 -17.87 -32.94 -3.71
CA GLY A 135 -16.84 -31.97 -4.09
C GLY A 135 -15.60 -32.64 -4.67
N LEU A 136 -15.78 -33.63 -5.53
CA LEU A 136 -14.67 -34.29 -6.23
C LEU A 136 -14.29 -33.53 -7.50
N PRO A 137 -13.03 -33.64 -7.95
CA PRO A 137 -12.63 -33.06 -9.22
C PRO A 137 -13.34 -33.76 -10.38
N LEU A 138 -13.56 -33.06 -11.47
CA LEU A 138 -14.15 -33.63 -12.66
C LEU A 138 -13.09 -34.53 -13.35
N GLU A 139 -13.46 -35.78 -13.70
CA GLU A 139 -12.55 -36.69 -14.38
C GLU A 139 -12.12 -36.17 -15.78
N LYS A 140 -13.04 -35.46 -16.45
CA LYS A 140 -12.80 -34.88 -17.77
C LYS A 140 -13.23 -33.43 -17.80
N VAL A 141 -12.28 -32.54 -18.00
CA VAL A 141 -12.53 -31.10 -18.12
C VAL A 141 -13.38 -30.84 -19.37
N ARG A 142 -14.43 -30.03 -19.21
CA ARG A 142 -15.36 -29.60 -20.26
C ARG A 142 -15.71 -28.13 -20.05
N ASP A 143 -16.42 -27.52 -21.00
CA ASP A 143 -16.96 -26.17 -20.81
C ASP A 143 -18.04 -26.15 -19.74
N PHE A 144 -18.15 -25.01 -19.04
CA PHE A 144 -19.19 -24.78 -18.03
C PHE A 144 -20.53 -24.53 -18.70
N SER A 145 -21.60 -25.11 -18.16
CA SER A 145 -22.96 -24.82 -18.57
C SER A 145 -23.43 -23.47 -17.98
N GLU A 146 -24.54 -22.91 -18.54
CA GLU A 146 -25.12 -21.64 -18.05
C GLU A 146 -25.51 -21.70 -16.57
N ILE A 147 -26.01 -22.83 -16.10
CA ILE A 147 -26.38 -23.02 -14.69
C ILE A 147 -25.11 -23.02 -13.80
N GLU A 148 -24.10 -23.71 -14.24
CA GLU A 148 -22.80 -23.75 -13.54
C GLU A 148 -22.15 -22.36 -13.47
N MET A 149 -22.22 -21.60 -14.56
CA MET A 149 -21.76 -20.23 -14.62
C MET A 149 -22.49 -19.32 -13.63
N ASN A 150 -23.81 -19.45 -13.48
CA ASN A 150 -24.57 -18.67 -12.50
C ASN A 150 -24.17 -19.01 -11.05
N ILE A 151 -23.84 -20.28 -10.76
CA ILE A 151 -23.33 -20.69 -9.45
C ILE A 151 -21.95 -20.08 -9.20
N LEU A 152 -21.06 -20.16 -10.19
CA LEU A 152 -19.73 -19.55 -10.12
C LEU A 152 -19.81 -18.02 -9.96
N TYR A 153 -20.71 -17.37 -10.70
CA TYR A 153 -20.92 -15.93 -10.59
C TYR A 153 -21.23 -15.52 -9.15
N LYS A 154 -22.11 -16.25 -8.48
CA LYS A 154 -22.43 -16.00 -7.07
C LYS A 154 -21.21 -16.17 -6.16
N LEU A 155 -20.43 -17.24 -6.34
CA LEU A 155 -19.24 -17.50 -5.52
C LEU A 155 -18.14 -16.45 -5.75
N VAL A 156 -17.87 -16.12 -7.01
CA VAL A 156 -16.88 -15.09 -7.36
C VAL A 156 -17.32 -13.71 -6.88
N THR A 157 -18.64 -13.40 -6.93
CA THR A 157 -19.17 -12.15 -6.34
C THR A 157 -18.89 -12.07 -4.84
N ILE A 158 -19.17 -13.15 -4.10
CA ILE A 158 -18.89 -13.19 -2.67
C ILE A 158 -17.37 -13.04 -2.41
N SER A 159 -16.56 -13.75 -3.18
CA SER A 159 -15.11 -13.67 -3.08
C SER A 159 -14.58 -12.27 -3.39
N SER A 160 -15.12 -11.60 -4.42
CA SER A 160 -14.72 -10.24 -4.77
C SER A 160 -15.07 -9.23 -3.66
N GLN A 161 -16.24 -9.35 -3.04
CA GLN A 161 -16.65 -8.46 -1.94
C GLN A 161 -15.74 -8.59 -0.71
N LEU A 162 -15.18 -9.77 -0.46
CA LEU A 162 -14.23 -9.99 0.63
C LEU A 162 -12.89 -9.26 0.43
N LEU A 163 -12.58 -8.76 -0.76
CA LEU A 163 -11.39 -7.93 -1.00
C LEU A 163 -11.47 -6.56 -0.31
N ARG A 164 -12.67 -6.08 0.02
CA ARG A 164 -12.84 -4.78 0.68
C ARG A 164 -12.05 -4.67 1.98
N GLU A 165 -12.13 -5.67 2.84
CA GLU A 165 -11.52 -5.63 4.17
C GLU A 165 -9.98 -5.62 4.15
N PRO A 166 -9.30 -6.49 3.39
CA PRO A 166 -7.83 -6.47 3.29
C PRO A 166 -7.25 -5.19 2.72
N TRP A 167 -7.98 -4.49 1.85
CA TRP A 167 -7.54 -3.24 1.23
C TRP A 167 -7.82 -1.99 2.07
N ARG A 168 -8.61 -2.10 3.14
CA ARG A 168 -9.04 -0.97 3.97
C ARG A 168 -7.89 -0.11 4.50
N ASN A 169 -6.75 -0.74 4.79
CA ASN A 169 -5.57 -0.02 5.30
C ASN A 169 -4.80 0.75 4.22
N VAL A 170 -5.04 0.47 2.94
CA VAL A 170 -4.39 1.14 1.80
C VAL A 170 -5.33 2.13 1.16
N LEU A 171 -6.54 1.66 0.86
CA LEU A 171 -7.62 2.43 0.25
C LEU A 171 -8.95 1.74 0.56
N GLU A 172 -9.98 2.51 0.89
CA GLU A 172 -11.33 1.99 0.98
C GLU A 172 -11.87 1.72 -0.42
N VAL A 173 -11.98 0.42 -0.75
CA VAL A 173 -12.39 -0.04 -2.09
C VAL A 173 -13.76 -0.68 -2.04
N GLU A 174 -14.50 -0.58 -3.16
CA GLU A 174 -15.76 -1.27 -3.38
C GLU A 174 -15.64 -2.19 -4.61
N PRO A 175 -15.17 -3.43 -4.41
CA PRO A 175 -15.01 -4.39 -5.51
C PRO A 175 -16.39 -4.85 -6.03
N VAL A 176 -16.62 -4.67 -7.31
CA VAL A 176 -17.86 -5.09 -7.99
C VAL A 176 -17.50 -6.04 -9.13
N LEU A 177 -18.02 -7.27 -9.09
CA LEU A 177 -17.87 -8.22 -10.19
C LEU A 177 -18.68 -7.74 -11.38
N GLU A 178 -18.05 -7.42 -12.49
CA GLU A 178 -18.71 -7.03 -13.75
C GLU A 178 -19.23 -8.24 -14.50
N ARG A 179 -18.36 -9.21 -14.77
CA ARG A 179 -18.68 -10.44 -15.50
C ARG A 179 -17.65 -11.54 -15.26
N ILE A 180 -17.97 -12.75 -15.69
CA ILE A 180 -17.04 -13.88 -15.73
C ILE A 180 -16.84 -14.30 -17.19
N GLU A 181 -15.61 -14.53 -17.56
CA GLU A 181 -15.22 -15.09 -18.86
C GLU A 181 -14.68 -16.50 -18.68
N THR A 182 -15.01 -17.38 -19.62
CA THR A 182 -14.54 -18.78 -19.62
C THR A 182 -13.46 -19.03 -20.66
N ASN A 183 -13.18 -18.05 -21.49
CA ASN A 183 -12.15 -18.10 -22.52
C ASN A 183 -11.23 -16.90 -22.38
N THR A 184 -9.91 -17.18 -22.31
CA THR A 184 -8.88 -16.17 -22.18
C THR A 184 -8.84 -15.17 -23.33
N GLN A 185 -9.29 -15.56 -24.54
CA GLN A 185 -9.32 -14.68 -25.71
C GLN A 185 -10.32 -13.53 -25.59
N PHE A 186 -11.37 -13.68 -24.79
CA PHE A 186 -12.38 -12.63 -24.56
C PHE A 186 -12.01 -11.68 -23.40
N ALA A 187 -10.97 -12.00 -22.66
CA ALA A 187 -10.47 -11.18 -21.54
C ALA A 187 -9.55 -10.01 -21.99
N GLN A 188 -9.69 -9.49 -23.23
CA GLN A 188 -8.85 -8.40 -23.77
C GLN A 188 -9.23 -7.04 -23.17
N ILE A 189 -9.19 -6.94 -21.84
CA ILE A 189 -9.51 -5.69 -21.11
C ILE A 189 -8.24 -4.89 -20.85
N ILE A 190 -7.10 -5.54 -20.89
CA ILE A 190 -5.78 -5.01 -20.55
C ILE A 190 -4.89 -5.14 -21.79
N ALA A 191 -4.03 -4.14 -22.03
CA ALA A 191 -3.07 -4.21 -23.12
C ALA A 191 -2.11 -5.40 -22.92
N PRO A 192 -1.79 -6.19 -23.98
CA PRO A 192 -0.96 -7.39 -23.86
C PRO A 192 0.42 -7.16 -23.21
N ASN A 193 0.98 -5.97 -23.42
CA ASN A 193 2.29 -5.57 -22.88
C ASN A 193 2.21 -4.90 -21.51
N GLU A 194 1.01 -4.77 -20.93
CA GLU A 194 0.85 -4.17 -19.60
C GLU A 194 1.45 -5.09 -18.53
N MET A 195 2.19 -4.47 -17.60
CA MET A 195 2.75 -5.17 -16.46
C MET A 195 1.67 -5.39 -15.41
N ILE A 196 1.56 -6.63 -14.96
CA ILE A 196 0.61 -7.04 -13.93
C ILE A 196 1.35 -7.68 -12.76
N ALA A 197 0.85 -7.47 -11.56
CA ALA A 197 1.22 -8.27 -10.40
C ALA A 197 0.24 -9.45 -10.29
N ILE A 198 0.77 -10.64 -10.16
CA ILE A 198 -0.02 -11.85 -9.90
C ILE A 198 0.27 -12.31 -8.50
N VAL A 199 -0.78 -12.49 -7.71
CA VAL A 199 -0.71 -13.16 -6.41
C VAL A 199 -1.41 -14.50 -6.54
N THR A 200 -0.65 -15.56 -6.38
CA THR A 200 -1.13 -16.95 -6.46
C THR A 200 -1.46 -17.46 -5.07
N LEU A 201 -2.72 -17.86 -4.88
CA LEU A 201 -3.20 -18.50 -3.66
C LEU A 201 -3.48 -19.99 -3.95
N ASN A 202 -3.04 -20.86 -3.05
CA ASN A 202 -3.42 -22.25 -3.07
C ASN A 202 -4.72 -22.45 -2.30
N ILE A 203 -5.72 -23.07 -2.94
CA ILE A 203 -6.99 -23.47 -2.33
C ILE A 203 -6.99 -24.97 -2.14
N LYS A 204 -7.23 -25.40 -0.90
CA LYS A 204 -7.37 -26.81 -0.54
C LYS A 204 -8.73 -27.07 0.10
N MET A 205 -9.53 -27.95 -0.52
CA MET A 205 -10.85 -28.37 -0.04
C MET A 205 -10.92 -29.90 0.00
N GLY A 206 -10.55 -30.49 1.14
CA GLY A 206 -10.42 -31.95 1.28
C GLY A 206 -9.28 -32.50 0.43
N GLU A 207 -9.61 -33.32 -0.58
CA GLU A 207 -8.63 -33.90 -1.51
C GLU A 207 -8.40 -33.04 -2.77
N VAL A 208 -9.25 -32.00 -2.96
CA VAL A 208 -9.11 -31.09 -4.10
C VAL A 208 -8.18 -29.98 -3.73
N GLU A 209 -7.17 -29.79 -4.57
CA GLU A 209 -6.20 -28.72 -4.46
C GLU A 209 -6.09 -28.00 -5.82
N GLY A 210 -5.94 -26.67 -5.77
CA GLY A 210 -5.78 -25.86 -6.97
C GLY A 210 -5.47 -24.42 -6.62
N PHE A 211 -5.41 -23.58 -7.66
CA PHE A 211 -4.94 -22.21 -7.53
C PHE A 211 -6.07 -21.19 -7.78
N LEU A 212 -5.97 -20.09 -7.07
CA LEU A 212 -6.68 -18.85 -7.29
C LEU A 212 -5.63 -17.78 -7.56
N ASN A 213 -5.63 -17.23 -8.75
CA ASN A 213 -4.72 -16.16 -9.12
C ASN A 213 -5.45 -14.82 -9.10
N ILE A 214 -4.86 -13.85 -8.43
CA ILE A 214 -5.34 -12.46 -8.48
C ILE A 214 -4.37 -11.66 -9.32
N CYS A 215 -4.86 -11.14 -10.44
CA CYS A 215 -4.10 -10.36 -11.40
C CYS A 215 -4.45 -8.88 -11.25
N ILE A 216 -3.45 -8.07 -10.93
CA ILE A 216 -3.59 -6.64 -10.66
C ILE A 216 -2.77 -5.86 -11.67
N PRO A 217 -3.40 -5.15 -12.63
CA PRO A 217 -2.68 -4.30 -13.57
C PRO A 217 -2.03 -3.12 -12.88
N TYR A 218 -0.82 -2.77 -13.30
CA TYR A 218 -0.12 -1.62 -12.75
C TYR A 218 -0.92 -0.33 -12.89
N MET A 219 -1.54 -0.10 -14.05
CA MET A 219 -2.35 1.09 -14.30
C MET A 219 -3.50 1.26 -13.31
N THR A 220 -4.07 0.16 -12.80
CA THR A 220 -5.17 0.20 -11.84
C THR A 220 -4.72 0.71 -10.48
N ILE A 221 -3.52 0.32 -10.02
CA ILE A 221 -3.02 0.68 -8.69
C ILE A 221 -1.96 1.79 -8.71
N GLU A 222 -1.56 2.29 -9.89
CA GLU A 222 -0.61 3.38 -10.04
C GLU A 222 -0.92 4.61 -9.15
N PRO A 223 -2.20 5.06 -9.04
CA PRO A 223 -2.53 6.21 -8.20
C PRO A 223 -2.27 6.00 -6.70
N ILE A 224 -2.15 4.75 -6.25
CA ILE A 224 -1.98 4.38 -4.84
C ILE A 224 -0.69 3.61 -4.58
N ILE A 225 0.20 3.54 -5.56
CA ILE A 225 1.42 2.71 -5.48
C ILE A 225 2.31 3.13 -4.30
N ASP A 226 2.35 4.43 -3.97
CA ASP A 226 3.13 4.95 -2.85
C ASP A 226 2.57 4.49 -1.48
N ASN A 227 1.29 4.17 -1.40
CA ASN A 227 0.64 3.64 -0.20
C ASN A 227 0.94 2.15 0.00
N LEU A 228 1.40 1.45 -1.04
CA LEU A 228 1.82 0.04 -0.98
C LEU A 228 3.23 -0.13 -0.41
N ASN A 229 3.66 0.76 0.48
CA ASN A 229 4.93 0.65 1.16
C ASN A 229 4.74 0.02 2.55
N THR A 230 5.58 -0.96 2.89
CA THR A 230 5.54 -1.67 4.18
C THR A 230 5.57 -0.75 5.39
N LYS A 231 6.21 0.42 5.29
CA LYS A 231 6.24 1.43 6.36
C LYS A 231 4.84 1.97 6.68
N PHE A 232 4.01 2.18 5.68
CA PHE A 232 2.62 2.63 5.85
C PHE A 232 1.77 1.56 6.55
N TRP A 233 1.99 0.29 6.23
CA TRP A 233 1.24 -0.83 6.80
C TRP A 233 1.47 -0.99 8.31
N PHE A 234 2.71 -0.90 8.75
CA PHE A 234 3.02 -0.96 10.18
C PHE A 234 2.52 0.27 10.94
N THR A 235 2.51 1.44 10.32
CA THR A 235 1.98 2.67 10.94
C THR A 235 0.46 2.64 11.04
N SER A 236 -0.25 2.11 10.05
CA SER A 236 -1.72 2.01 10.09
C SER A 236 -2.22 0.88 10.99
N MET A 237 -1.48 -0.22 11.17
CA MET A 237 -1.81 -1.23 12.20
C MET A 237 -1.71 -0.68 13.63
N VAL A 238 -0.82 0.27 13.87
CA VAL A 238 -0.69 0.95 15.17
C VAL A 238 -1.80 2.01 15.33
N ASN A 239 -2.35 2.52 14.22
CA ASN A 239 -3.31 3.64 14.21
C ASN A 239 -4.79 3.22 14.08
N SER A 240 -5.13 1.92 14.11
CA SER A 240 -6.53 1.47 14.06
C SER A 240 -7.38 1.86 15.29
N ASP A 241 -6.76 2.44 16.32
CA ASP A 241 -7.43 3.08 17.47
C ASP A 241 -7.47 4.63 17.36
N SER A 242 -7.33 5.18 16.14
CA SER A 242 -6.97 6.59 15.93
C SER A 242 -8.07 7.63 16.20
N ASP A 243 -9.33 7.27 16.30
CA ASP A 243 -10.38 8.24 16.63
C ASP A 243 -10.37 8.66 18.11
N ASP A 244 -9.93 7.78 19.00
CA ASP A 244 -9.78 8.12 20.44
C ASP A 244 -8.50 8.95 20.69
N HIS A 245 -7.43 8.72 19.90
CA HIS A 245 -6.18 9.45 20.06
C HIS A 245 -6.19 10.89 19.54
N ARG A 246 -7.09 11.24 18.62
CA ARG A 246 -7.21 12.62 18.13
C ARG A 246 -7.60 13.59 19.25
N LEU A 247 -8.53 13.20 20.10
CA LEU A 247 -8.92 13.97 21.27
C LEU A 247 -7.79 14.08 22.30
N ASP A 248 -7.01 13.03 22.47
CA ASP A 248 -5.85 13.04 23.37
C ASP A 248 -4.73 13.93 22.84
N ILE A 249 -4.45 13.87 21.53
CA ILE A 249 -3.46 14.74 20.87
C ILE A 249 -3.92 16.20 20.96
N GLU A 250 -5.19 16.50 20.72
CA GLU A 250 -5.73 17.84 20.83
C GLU A 250 -5.64 18.37 22.29
N ASN A 251 -5.91 17.51 23.27
CA ASN A 251 -5.76 17.84 24.69
C ASN A 251 -4.29 18.03 25.11
N LEU A 252 -3.36 17.29 24.51
CA LEU A 252 -1.92 17.45 24.73
C LEU A 252 -1.43 18.76 24.10
N LEU A 253 -1.85 19.06 22.85
CA LEU A 253 -1.50 20.30 22.16
C LEU A 253 -1.98 21.55 22.94
N ARG A 254 -3.14 21.48 23.59
CA ARG A 254 -3.64 22.58 24.45
C ARG A 254 -2.79 22.84 25.69
N LYS A 255 -1.96 21.88 26.09
CA LYS A 255 -1.07 21.97 27.28
C LYS A 255 0.38 22.33 26.95
N VAL A 256 0.71 22.45 25.66
CA VAL A 256 2.07 22.80 25.22
C VAL A 256 2.33 24.28 25.48
N ASP A 257 3.38 24.58 26.21
CA ASP A 257 3.85 25.94 26.42
C ASP A 257 4.59 26.44 25.18
N VAL A 258 4.11 27.50 24.58
CA VAL A 258 4.71 28.13 23.41
C VAL A 258 5.28 29.50 23.82
N PRO A 259 6.55 29.81 23.52
CA PRO A 259 7.14 31.09 23.89
C PRO A 259 6.51 32.24 23.11
N VAL A 260 6.03 33.26 23.84
CA VAL A 260 5.51 34.47 23.25
C VAL A 260 6.54 35.62 23.46
N LYS A 261 6.90 36.32 22.37
CA LYS A 261 7.89 37.40 22.36
C LYS A 261 7.24 38.67 21.82
N ALA A 262 7.21 39.71 22.66
CA ALA A 262 6.87 41.06 22.21
C ALA A 262 8.16 41.81 21.85
N VAL A 263 8.29 42.23 20.58
CA VAL A 263 9.47 42.94 20.08
C VAL A 263 9.26 44.42 20.20
N LEU A 264 9.97 45.07 21.11
CA LEU A 264 9.91 46.53 21.33
C LEU A 264 10.38 47.32 20.10
N GLY A 265 11.37 46.81 19.39
CA GLY A 265 11.95 47.42 18.21
C GLY A 265 13.22 46.74 17.78
N LYS A 266 13.72 47.09 16.62
CA LYS A 266 15.03 46.67 16.11
C LYS A 266 15.93 47.91 16.01
N SER A 267 17.25 47.71 16.08
CA SER A 267 18.22 48.74 15.82
C SER A 267 19.49 48.11 15.24
N GLN A 268 20.16 48.85 14.40
CA GLN A 268 21.48 48.44 13.86
C GLN A 268 22.54 49.30 14.53
N ILE A 269 23.55 48.66 15.11
CA ILE A 269 24.69 49.33 15.73
C ILE A 269 25.98 48.74 15.15
N ALA A 270 27.05 49.54 15.08
CA ALA A 270 28.38 49.03 14.64
C ALA A 270 28.94 48.09 15.69
N VAL A 271 29.73 47.12 15.23
CA VAL A 271 30.38 46.16 16.14
C VAL A 271 31.33 46.86 17.17
N SER A 272 31.97 47.93 16.75
CA SER A 272 32.79 48.79 17.67
C SER A 272 31.97 49.37 18.83
N ASP A 273 30.78 49.88 18.53
CA ASP A 273 29.90 50.49 19.50
C ASP A 273 29.29 49.42 20.42
N PHE A 274 28.98 48.24 19.86
CA PHE A 274 28.51 47.09 20.63
C PHE A 274 29.55 46.63 21.68
N LEU A 275 30.82 46.56 21.27
CA LEU A 275 31.91 46.17 22.18
C LEU A 275 32.22 47.22 23.27
N GLY A 276 31.83 48.48 23.02
CA GLY A 276 32.02 49.60 23.96
C GLY A 276 30.83 49.83 24.92
N LEU A 277 29.74 49.07 24.82
CA LEU A 277 28.53 49.26 25.63
C LEU A 277 28.78 49.11 27.13
N GLN A 278 28.30 50.07 27.93
CA GLN A 278 28.40 50.07 29.39
C GLN A 278 26.98 50.19 30.01
N VAL A 279 26.92 49.87 31.31
CA VAL A 279 25.64 50.02 32.06
C VAL A 279 25.30 51.52 32.18
N GLY A 280 24.13 51.88 31.65
CA GLY A 280 23.68 53.25 31.57
C GLY A 280 23.59 53.81 30.15
N ASP A 281 24.14 53.09 29.15
CA ASP A 281 24.05 53.51 27.76
C ASP A 281 22.63 53.33 27.21
N ILE A 282 22.24 54.21 26.29
CA ILE A 282 20.89 54.24 25.67
C ILE A 282 21.00 53.80 24.23
N ILE A 283 20.37 52.66 23.91
CA ILE A 283 20.23 52.19 22.54
C ILE A 283 18.94 52.70 21.95
N ARG A 284 19.05 53.50 20.90
CA ARG A 284 17.86 54.00 20.18
C ARG A 284 17.30 52.92 19.28
N LEU A 285 15.99 52.65 19.43
CA LEU A 285 15.28 51.73 18.54
C LEU A 285 14.65 52.50 17.38
N GLU A 286 14.47 51.82 16.22
CA GLU A 286 13.91 52.42 15.01
C GLU A 286 12.42 52.72 15.14
N ARG A 287 11.72 52.05 16.09
CA ARG A 287 10.26 52.20 16.30
C ARG A 287 9.92 53.37 17.23
N ARG A 288 8.86 54.11 16.88
CA ARG A 288 8.35 55.18 17.74
C ARG A 288 7.52 54.60 18.88
N VAL A 289 7.46 55.32 20.00
CA VAL A 289 6.73 54.87 21.21
C VAL A 289 5.24 54.69 20.99
N ASP A 290 4.67 55.43 20.05
CA ASP A 290 3.24 55.39 19.75
C ASP A 290 2.84 54.25 18.79
N ASN A 291 3.82 53.53 18.25
CA ASN A 291 3.55 52.45 17.31
C ASN A 291 3.29 51.11 18.05
N GLU A 292 2.41 50.30 17.49
CA GLU A 292 2.09 48.98 17.99
C GLU A 292 3.32 48.03 17.88
N LEU A 293 3.47 47.12 18.83
CA LEU A 293 4.52 46.11 18.88
C LEU A 293 4.11 44.87 18.12
N ASP A 294 5.08 44.21 17.51
CA ASP A 294 4.90 42.89 16.91
C ASP A 294 5.06 41.84 18.00
N VAL A 295 4.06 40.95 18.10
CA VAL A 295 4.06 39.83 19.04
C VAL A 295 4.16 38.53 18.26
N TYR A 296 5.21 37.80 18.55
CA TYR A 296 5.51 36.51 17.93
C TYR A 296 5.14 35.38 18.88
N VAL A 297 4.52 34.33 18.31
CA VAL A 297 4.28 33.04 18.96
C VAL A 297 5.20 32.03 18.28
N GLY A 298 6.23 31.59 19.00
CA GLY A 298 7.32 30.85 18.37
C GLY A 298 8.08 31.70 17.35
N MET A 299 7.97 31.36 16.07
CA MET A 299 8.61 32.08 14.95
C MET A 299 7.62 32.94 14.14
N TYR A 300 6.31 32.83 14.39
CA TYR A 300 5.28 33.50 13.61
C TYR A 300 4.76 34.77 14.28
N LYS A 301 4.62 35.85 13.52
CA LYS A 301 3.94 37.07 13.96
C LYS A 301 2.43 36.79 14.00
N LYS A 302 1.85 36.78 15.19
CA LYS A 302 0.40 36.45 15.36
C LYS A 302 -0.42 37.61 15.90
N PHE A 303 0.21 38.59 16.56
CA PHE A 303 -0.54 39.74 17.15
C PHE A 303 0.22 41.05 16.97
N SER A 304 -0.53 42.17 16.91
CA SER A 304 -0.03 43.48 17.23
C SER A 304 -0.51 43.86 18.63
N ALA A 305 0.28 44.61 19.36
CA ALA A 305 -0.03 44.98 20.73
C ALA A 305 0.54 46.34 21.12
N VAL A 306 -0.03 46.97 22.14
CA VAL A 306 0.48 48.20 22.76
C VAL A 306 1.12 47.85 24.10
N PRO A 307 2.35 48.34 24.39
CA PRO A 307 3.02 48.07 25.65
C PRO A 307 2.34 48.83 26.80
N GLY A 308 2.39 48.27 27.99
CA GLY A 308 1.82 48.85 29.21
C GLY A 308 2.34 48.12 30.45
N THR A 309 1.74 48.44 31.59
CA THR A 309 2.01 47.82 32.89
C THR A 309 0.72 47.32 33.48
N ASP A 310 0.76 46.16 34.10
CA ASP A 310 -0.35 45.59 34.88
C ASP A 310 0.21 45.10 36.22
N HIS A 311 -0.27 45.64 37.34
CA HIS A 311 0.12 45.31 38.71
C HIS A 311 1.64 45.19 38.88
N ASP A 312 2.40 46.25 38.54
CA ASP A 312 3.89 46.31 38.61
C ASP A 312 4.62 45.37 37.69
N ARG A 313 3.96 44.77 36.69
CA ARG A 313 4.60 43.95 35.67
C ARG A 313 4.46 44.56 34.29
N TYR A 314 5.46 44.38 33.44
CA TYR A 314 5.34 44.78 32.05
C TYR A 314 4.30 43.89 31.38
N ALA A 315 3.40 44.48 30.65
CA ALA A 315 2.30 43.82 29.96
C ALA A 315 2.15 44.37 28.53
N VAL A 316 1.47 43.63 27.70
CA VAL A 316 1.10 44.04 26.34
C VAL A 316 -0.40 43.86 26.15
N ARG A 317 -1.09 44.88 25.60
CA ARG A 317 -2.49 44.77 25.23
C ARG A 317 -2.60 44.51 23.76
N VAL A 318 -3.11 43.32 23.37
CA VAL A 318 -3.32 42.92 21.99
C VAL A 318 -4.37 43.86 21.34
N THR A 319 -4.04 44.38 20.17
CA THR A 319 -4.87 45.27 19.36
C THR A 319 -5.39 44.59 18.11
N SER A 320 -4.58 43.74 17.48
CA SER A 320 -5.02 42.98 16.31
C SER A 320 -4.45 41.55 16.32
N VAL A 321 -5.15 40.63 15.60
CA VAL A 321 -4.81 39.20 15.46
C VAL A 321 -4.62 38.88 13.98
N PHE A 322 -3.45 38.39 13.59
CA PHE A 322 -3.17 37.94 12.24
C PHE A 322 -3.59 36.46 12.09
N ARG A 323 -4.40 36.15 11.07
CA ARG A 323 -4.79 34.77 10.69
C ARG A 323 -4.00 34.36 9.44
N ASP A 324 -3.79 33.07 9.26
CA ASP A 324 -2.90 32.53 8.20
C ASP A 324 -3.35 32.88 6.76
N ASP A 325 -4.59 33.38 6.56
CA ASP A 325 -5.10 33.83 5.26
C ASP A 325 -4.55 35.24 4.84
N ASP A 326 -3.97 36.01 5.76
CA ASP A 326 -3.47 37.35 5.48
C ASP A 326 -1.99 37.39 5.05
N ASP A 327 -1.20 36.34 5.30
CA ASP A 327 0.24 36.28 4.97
C ASP A 327 0.55 36.18 3.46
N GLN A 328 -0.42 35.76 2.61
CA GLN A 328 -0.21 35.70 1.16
C GLN A 328 -0.33 37.06 0.43
N SER A 329 -0.85 38.08 1.10
CA SER A 329 -1.04 39.40 0.51
C SER A 329 0.16 40.37 0.72
N GLU A 330 1.01 40.15 1.73
CA GLU A 330 2.18 40.99 1.99
C GLU A 330 3.45 40.55 1.24
N GLU A 331 3.63 39.24 0.97
CA GLU A 331 4.74 38.74 0.15
C GLU A 331 4.64 39.13 -1.33
N ASN A 332 3.42 39.27 -1.87
CA ASN A 332 3.19 39.73 -3.24
C ASN A 332 3.36 41.24 -3.44
N ALA A 333 3.30 42.01 -2.36
CA ALA A 333 3.50 43.47 -2.41
C ALA A 333 5.00 43.86 -2.30
N ALA A 334 5.82 43.03 -1.71
CA ALA A 334 7.28 43.25 -1.58
C ALA A 334 8.12 42.73 -2.77
N ALA A 335 7.51 41.97 -3.66
CA ALA A 335 8.17 41.44 -4.86
C ALA A 335 7.93 42.29 -6.13
N GLY A 336 7.27 43.44 -6.00
CA GLY A 336 6.85 44.32 -7.09
C GLY A 336 7.47 45.72 -7.08
N GLU A 337 8.55 45.97 -6.27
CA GLU A 337 9.33 47.23 -6.36
C GLU A 337 10.79 46.96 -6.78
#